data_e1b9eaabd74ab12791965f6994493aa3
#
_entry.id   e1b9eaabd74ab12791965f6994493aa3
#
_cell.length_a   1.000
_cell.length_b   1.000
_cell.length_c   1.000
_cell.angle_alpha   90.00
_cell.angle_beta   90.00
_cell.angle_gamma   90.00
#
_symmetry.space_group_name_H-M   'P 1'
#
loop_
_entity.id
_entity.type
_entity.pdbx_description
1 polymer ?
#
loop_
_entity_poly.entity_id
_entity_poly.type
_entity_poly.pdbx_seq_one_letter_code
_entity_poly.pdbx_strand_id
1 'polypeptide(L)'
;VLGVVVIVWTPMVAIVRIVTLPFDRGAYAAGYLFRKLTVVHEKLTPLWKFRTSGTLPDDMRRPYVVVSNHESFVDILLISHLPTEMKWMSKIEILKIPLVGWMMRLARDIPLTRGDTDSAAAALEASRERLDSKVSVMIFPEGTRSKTGDLRPFKSGAFRLAIETQLPILPLAVYGTRDALRKHDWRLGYAEAEVRVLDPIPTEGLTMDDMPALRDGVRDVIAAARDELRAEFAAAH
;
A
#
# COMPACT_ATOMS: atom_id res chain seq x y z
N VAL A 1 12.37 -20.65 -0.22
CA VAL A 1 11.07 -20.46 0.43
C VAL A 1 10.15 -19.64 -0.47
N LEU A 2 10.47 -18.39 -0.82
CA LEU A 2 9.58 -17.50 -1.60
C LEU A 2 9.07 -18.13 -2.89
N GLY A 3 9.93 -18.76 -3.70
CA GLY A 3 9.54 -19.38 -4.97
C GLY A 3 8.50 -20.49 -4.80
N VAL A 4 8.64 -21.34 -3.78
CA VAL A 4 7.67 -22.40 -3.49
C VAL A 4 6.33 -21.81 -3.06
N VAL A 5 6.35 -20.83 -2.17
CA VAL A 5 5.13 -20.14 -1.71
C VAL A 5 4.40 -19.49 -2.90
N VAL A 6 5.11 -18.81 -3.79
CA VAL A 6 4.53 -18.17 -5.00
C VAL A 6 3.90 -19.20 -5.93
N ILE A 7 4.56 -20.35 -6.17
CA ILE A 7 4.05 -21.42 -7.05
C ILE A 7 2.73 -22.00 -6.49
N VAL A 8 2.68 -22.27 -5.19
CA VAL A 8 1.47 -22.83 -4.54
C VAL A 8 0.34 -21.79 -4.46
N TRP A 9 0.68 -20.53 -4.20
CA TRP A 9 -0.31 -19.48 -4.01
C TRP A 9 -1.00 -19.04 -5.31
N THR A 10 -0.27 -19.05 -6.42
CA THR A 10 -0.79 -18.58 -7.72
C THR A 10 -2.08 -19.31 -8.15
N PRO A 11 -2.15 -20.65 -8.17
CA PRO A 11 -3.40 -21.34 -8.52
C PRO A 11 -4.51 -21.09 -7.50
N MET A 12 -4.21 -20.94 -6.22
CA MET A 12 -5.21 -20.61 -5.20
C MET A 12 -5.85 -19.25 -5.47
N VAL A 13 -5.05 -18.22 -5.77
CA VAL A 13 -5.55 -16.89 -6.13
C VAL A 13 -6.40 -16.95 -7.40
N ALA A 14 -5.97 -17.74 -8.41
CA ALA A 14 -6.73 -17.91 -9.65
C ALA A 14 -8.09 -18.59 -9.40
N ILE A 15 -8.13 -19.66 -8.62
CA ILE A 15 -9.37 -20.36 -8.25
C ILE A 15 -10.31 -19.41 -7.52
N VAL A 16 -9.83 -18.71 -6.47
CA VAL A 16 -10.64 -17.74 -5.72
C VAL A 16 -11.17 -16.67 -6.66
N ARG A 17 -10.34 -16.13 -7.57
CA ARG A 17 -10.78 -15.12 -8.54
C ARG A 17 -11.89 -15.63 -9.46
N ILE A 18 -11.76 -16.84 -9.99
CA ILE A 18 -12.75 -17.46 -10.87
C ILE A 18 -14.07 -17.67 -10.13
N VAL A 19 -14.02 -18.27 -8.94
CA VAL A 19 -15.22 -18.55 -8.13
C VAL A 19 -15.94 -17.27 -7.72
N THR A 20 -15.21 -16.20 -7.39
CA THR A 20 -15.79 -14.94 -6.92
C THR A 20 -16.15 -13.97 -8.05
N LEU A 21 -15.78 -14.26 -9.30
CA LEU A 21 -15.98 -13.38 -10.45
C LEU A 21 -17.41 -12.81 -10.59
N PRO A 22 -18.49 -13.58 -10.37
CA PRO A 22 -19.85 -13.09 -10.57
C PRO A 22 -20.30 -12.02 -9.56
N PHE A 23 -19.72 -11.99 -8.35
CA PHE A 23 -20.19 -11.16 -7.23
C PHE A 23 -19.11 -10.28 -6.59
N ASP A 24 -17.84 -10.50 -6.91
CA ASP A 24 -16.71 -9.70 -6.41
C ASP A 24 -16.03 -8.93 -7.57
N ARG A 25 -16.68 -7.87 -8.05
CA ARG A 25 -16.15 -7.04 -9.15
C ARG A 25 -14.82 -6.41 -8.80
N GLY A 26 -14.61 -6.02 -7.54
CA GLY A 26 -13.38 -5.44 -7.04
C GLY A 26 -12.22 -6.43 -6.86
N ALA A 27 -12.46 -7.74 -7.04
CA ALA A 27 -11.49 -8.81 -6.75
C ALA A 27 -10.93 -8.70 -5.31
N TYR A 28 -11.79 -8.37 -4.35
CA TYR A 28 -11.41 -8.23 -2.95
C TYR A 28 -10.86 -9.55 -2.39
N ALA A 29 -11.59 -10.65 -2.59
CA ALA A 29 -11.21 -11.96 -2.04
C ALA A 29 -9.88 -12.45 -2.63
N ALA A 30 -9.70 -12.33 -3.95
CA ALA A 30 -8.46 -12.74 -4.62
C ALA A 30 -7.27 -11.86 -4.19
N GLY A 31 -7.48 -10.54 -4.08
CA GLY A 31 -6.47 -9.62 -3.60
C GLY A 31 -6.11 -9.90 -2.13
N TYR A 32 -7.09 -10.06 -1.26
CA TYR A 32 -6.86 -10.38 0.15
C TYR A 32 -6.04 -11.66 0.30
N LEU A 33 -6.40 -12.74 -0.42
CA LEU A 33 -5.62 -13.97 -0.42
C LEU A 33 -4.18 -13.73 -0.92
N PHE A 34 -4.02 -12.94 -2.00
CA PHE A 34 -2.68 -12.59 -2.49
C PHE A 34 -1.84 -11.88 -1.42
N ARG A 35 -2.41 -10.92 -0.66
CA ARG A 35 -1.67 -10.24 0.42
C ARG A 35 -1.26 -11.20 1.54
N LYS A 36 -2.06 -12.23 1.83
CA LYS A 36 -1.71 -13.24 2.84
C LYS A 36 -0.50 -14.09 2.48
N LEU A 37 -0.13 -14.19 1.20
CA LEU A 37 1.16 -14.76 0.77
C LEU A 37 2.34 -14.04 1.44
N THR A 38 2.28 -12.71 1.50
CA THR A 38 3.36 -11.91 2.10
C THR A 38 3.50 -12.16 3.60
N VAL A 39 2.37 -12.32 4.30
CA VAL A 39 2.32 -12.65 5.73
C VAL A 39 2.90 -14.04 5.99
N VAL A 40 2.54 -15.02 5.16
CA VAL A 40 3.10 -16.37 5.27
C VAL A 40 4.61 -16.38 5.00
N HIS A 41 5.04 -15.62 3.98
CA HIS A 41 6.46 -15.51 3.67
C HIS A 41 7.25 -14.88 4.82
N GLU A 42 6.75 -13.81 5.42
CA GLU A 42 7.38 -13.16 6.58
C GLU A 42 7.52 -14.13 7.74
N LYS A 43 6.45 -14.84 8.13
CA LYS A 43 6.46 -15.84 9.21
C LYS A 43 7.47 -16.97 8.98
N LEU A 44 7.78 -17.28 7.74
CA LEU A 44 8.79 -18.27 7.36
C LEU A 44 10.20 -17.67 7.21
N THR A 45 10.35 -16.35 7.43
CA THR A 45 11.62 -15.64 7.27
C THR A 45 12.04 -15.07 8.61
N PRO A 46 13.03 -15.64 9.31
CA PRO A 46 13.40 -15.19 10.66
C PRO A 46 14.12 -13.83 10.69
N LEU A 47 14.31 -13.21 9.53
CA LEU A 47 15.00 -11.93 9.40
C LEU A 47 14.12 -10.72 9.73
N TRP A 48 12.78 -10.88 9.71
CA TRP A 48 11.87 -9.76 9.87
C TRP A 48 10.91 -9.96 11.03
N LYS A 49 10.70 -8.90 11.80
CA LYS A 49 9.69 -8.81 12.84
C LYS A 49 8.78 -7.64 12.54
N PHE A 50 7.58 -7.92 12.04
CA PHE A 50 6.61 -6.92 11.64
C PHE A 50 5.53 -6.73 12.70
N ARG A 51 5.21 -5.47 12.98
CA ARG A 51 4.16 -5.07 13.91
C ARG A 51 3.16 -4.14 13.23
N THR A 52 1.93 -4.16 13.71
CA THR A 52 0.87 -3.24 13.31
C THR A 52 0.32 -2.56 14.54
N SER A 53 0.09 -1.25 14.48
CA SER A 53 -0.50 -0.46 15.57
C SER A 53 -1.49 0.58 15.05
N GLY A 54 -2.00 1.40 15.95
CA GLY A 54 -3.04 2.37 15.64
C GLY A 54 -4.45 1.77 15.61
N THR A 55 -5.42 2.54 15.15
CA THR A 55 -6.83 2.15 15.16
C THR A 55 -7.32 1.89 13.75
N LEU A 56 -7.74 0.65 13.50
CA LEU A 56 -8.40 0.32 12.24
C LEU A 56 -9.78 0.95 12.19
N PRO A 57 -10.22 1.49 11.04
CA PRO A 57 -11.60 1.95 10.88
C PRO A 57 -12.62 0.83 11.13
N ASP A 58 -13.75 1.15 11.76
CA ASP A 58 -14.80 0.19 12.10
C ASP A 58 -15.35 -0.54 10.86
N ASP A 59 -15.52 0.18 9.76
CA ASP A 59 -15.94 -0.41 8.48
C ASP A 59 -14.76 -0.54 7.51
N MET A 60 -14.13 -1.70 7.53
CA MET A 60 -13.02 -2.05 6.63
C MET A 60 -13.46 -2.29 5.18
N ARG A 61 -14.76 -2.33 4.90
CA ARG A 61 -15.32 -2.41 3.53
C ARG A 61 -15.69 -1.04 2.95
N ARG A 62 -15.69 0.00 3.77
CA ARG A 62 -15.72 1.37 3.27
C ARG A 62 -14.44 1.64 2.48
N PRO A 63 -14.50 2.12 1.24
CA PRO A 63 -13.30 2.41 0.49
C PRO A 63 -12.57 3.66 1.00
N TYR A 64 -11.25 3.59 1.02
CA TYR A 64 -10.35 4.68 1.40
C TYR A 64 -9.32 4.92 0.30
N VAL A 65 -8.89 6.17 0.14
CA VAL A 65 -7.62 6.46 -0.51
C VAL A 65 -6.54 6.32 0.57
N VAL A 66 -5.86 5.18 0.57
CA VAL A 66 -4.83 4.87 1.57
C VAL A 66 -3.50 5.47 1.11
N VAL A 67 -2.83 6.22 1.97
CA VAL A 67 -1.53 6.83 1.69
C VAL A 67 -0.52 6.52 2.78
N SER A 68 0.73 6.30 2.38
CA SER A 68 1.84 6.03 3.32
C SER A 68 3.15 6.64 2.82
N ASN A 69 4.07 6.90 3.72
CA ASN A 69 5.48 7.09 3.37
C ASN A 69 6.07 5.80 2.77
N HIS A 70 7.19 5.90 2.06
CA HIS A 70 7.78 4.79 1.32
C HIS A 70 9.29 4.67 1.53
N GLU A 71 9.70 3.77 2.41
CA GLU A 71 11.10 3.54 2.77
C GLU A 71 11.73 2.39 1.96
N SER A 72 10.98 1.29 1.78
CA SER A 72 11.48 0.06 1.20
C SER A 72 10.45 -0.63 0.30
N PHE A 73 10.89 -1.56 -0.54
CA PHE A 73 9.98 -2.52 -1.19
C PHE A 73 9.22 -3.36 -0.15
N VAL A 74 9.81 -3.55 1.01
CA VAL A 74 9.26 -4.36 2.11
C VAL A 74 8.06 -3.69 2.79
N ASP A 75 7.83 -2.38 2.58
CA ASP A 75 6.60 -1.70 3.05
C ASP A 75 5.33 -2.41 2.56
N ILE A 76 5.37 -2.94 1.32
CA ILE A 76 4.26 -3.68 0.73
C ILE A 76 3.95 -4.94 1.57
N LEU A 77 5.00 -5.64 2.02
CA LEU A 77 4.86 -6.84 2.83
C LEU A 77 4.32 -6.50 4.22
N LEU A 78 4.86 -5.45 4.84
CA LEU A 78 4.44 -4.97 6.16
C LEU A 78 2.98 -4.51 6.16
N ILE A 79 2.58 -3.64 5.24
CA ILE A 79 1.21 -3.13 5.15
C ILE A 79 0.20 -4.26 4.84
N SER A 80 0.63 -5.32 4.15
CA SER A 80 -0.22 -6.50 3.88
C SER A 80 -0.59 -7.31 5.13
N HIS A 81 -0.02 -6.99 6.30
CA HIS A 81 -0.46 -7.56 7.59
C HIS A 81 -1.78 -6.96 8.07
N LEU A 82 -2.14 -5.77 7.61
CA LEU A 82 -3.44 -5.18 7.92
C LEU A 82 -4.57 -6.12 7.46
N PRO A 83 -5.67 -6.23 8.23
CA PRO A 83 -6.77 -7.15 7.93
C PRO A 83 -7.73 -6.61 6.86
N THR A 84 -7.20 -5.88 5.89
CA THR A 84 -7.98 -5.30 4.80
C THR A 84 -7.32 -5.54 3.46
N GLU A 85 -8.11 -5.50 2.39
CA GLU A 85 -7.62 -5.51 1.01
C GLU A 85 -7.61 -4.10 0.45
N MET A 86 -6.55 -3.78 -0.24
CA MET A 86 -6.41 -2.54 -1.00
C MET A 86 -5.70 -2.81 -2.32
N LYS A 87 -6.06 -2.07 -3.37
CA LYS A 87 -5.42 -2.18 -4.68
C LYS A 87 -4.19 -1.29 -4.73
N TRP A 88 -3.08 -1.87 -5.11
CA TRP A 88 -1.80 -1.18 -5.10
C TRP A 88 -1.52 -0.50 -6.43
N MET A 89 -1.25 0.80 -6.39
CA MET A 89 -0.67 1.50 -7.53
C MET A 89 0.81 1.14 -7.62
N SER A 90 1.15 0.27 -8.54
CA SER A 90 2.44 -0.39 -8.63
C SER A 90 3.16 -0.11 -9.94
N LYS A 91 4.49 -0.08 -9.89
CA LYS A 91 5.33 0.07 -11.08
C LYS A 91 5.08 -1.06 -12.09
N ILE A 92 4.85 -0.71 -13.37
CA ILE A 92 4.49 -1.67 -14.44
C ILE A 92 5.48 -2.85 -14.55
N GLU A 93 6.76 -2.63 -14.24
CA GLU A 93 7.78 -3.67 -14.32
C GLU A 93 7.57 -4.80 -13.31
N ILE A 94 6.92 -4.51 -12.16
CA ILE A 94 6.60 -5.56 -11.18
C ILE A 94 5.54 -6.51 -11.75
N LEU A 95 4.59 -6.00 -12.54
CA LEU A 95 3.58 -6.82 -13.21
C LEU A 95 4.15 -7.72 -14.32
N LYS A 96 5.41 -7.51 -14.70
CA LYS A 96 6.12 -8.37 -15.67
C LYS A 96 6.82 -9.57 -15.01
N ILE A 97 6.93 -9.58 -13.67
CA ILE A 97 7.53 -10.70 -12.95
C ILE A 97 6.60 -11.92 -13.07
N PRO A 98 7.08 -13.08 -13.55
CA PRO A 98 6.26 -14.29 -13.67
C PRO A 98 5.60 -14.67 -12.33
N LEU A 99 4.39 -15.20 -12.39
CA LEU A 99 3.52 -15.58 -11.27
C LEU A 99 3.09 -14.38 -10.42
N VAL A 100 4.02 -13.56 -9.90
CA VAL A 100 3.69 -12.36 -9.11
C VAL A 100 2.84 -11.39 -9.93
N GLY A 101 3.26 -11.07 -11.14
CA GLY A 101 2.49 -10.19 -12.03
C GLY A 101 1.14 -10.78 -12.44
N TRP A 102 1.01 -12.10 -12.53
CA TRP A 102 -0.28 -12.75 -12.76
C TRP A 102 -1.21 -12.59 -11.55
N MET A 103 -0.71 -12.84 -10.35
CA MET A 103 -1.47 -12.62 -9.12
C MET A 103 -1.90 -11.15 -8.96
N MET A 104 -1.01 -10.20 -9.27
CA MET A 104 -1.35 -8.77 -9.27
C MET A 104 -2.48 -8.43 -10.25
N ARG A 105 -2.47 -9.02 -11.46
CA ARG A 105 -3.57 -8.82 -12.44
C ARG A 105 -4.87 -9.46 -11.95
N LEU A 106 -4.82 -10.68 -11.40
CA LEU A 106 -5.98 -11.35 -10.81
C LEU A 106 -6.55 -10.55 -9.63
N ALA A 107 -5.67 -9.96 -8.82
CA ALA A 107 -6.03 -9.06 -7.73
C ALA A 107 -6.50 -7.67 -8.22
N ARG A 108 -6.38 -7.35 -9.52
CA ARG A 108 -6.71 -6.06 -10.12
C ARG A 108 -5.88 -4.88 -9.55
N ASP A 109 -4.62 -5.11 -9.23
CA ASP A 109 -3.68 -4.04 -8.90
C ASP A 109 -3.49 -3.09 -10.09
N ILE A 110 -3.08 -1.86 -9.82
CA ILE A 110 -3.10 -0.76 -10.76
C ILE A 110 -1.68 -0.53 -11.30
N PRO A 111 -1.42 -0.77 -12.59
CA PRO A 111 -0.11 -0.49 -13.19
C PRO A 111 0.13 1.00 -13.36
N LEU A 112 1.38 1.42 -13.13
CA LEU A 112 1.83 2.79 -13.35
C LEU A 112 3.22 2.81 -13.99
N THR A 113 3.37 3.51 -15.12
CA THR A 113 4.66 3.88 -15.69
C THR A 113 5.08 5.23 -15.13
N ARG A 114 6.17 5.25 -14.35
CA ARG A 114 6.63 6.49 -13.72
C ARG A 114 7.19 7.46 -14.75
N GLY A 115 6.80 8.74 -14.63
CA GLY A 115 7.23 9.80 -15.54
C GLY A 115 6.38 9.92 -16.81
N ASP A 116 5.37 9.07 -16.96
CA ASP A 116 4.41 9.09 -18.05
C ASP A 116 3.08 9.66 -17.54
N THR A 117 2.66 10.79 -18.09
CA THR A 117 1.43 11.51 -17.69
C THR A 117 0.17 10.76 -18.08
N ASP A 118 0.17 10.10 -19.23
CA ASP A 118 -1.00 9.33 -19.70
C ASP A 118 -1.20 8.08 -18.86
N SER A 119 -0.10 7.42 -18.52
CA SER A 119 -0.12 6.30 -17.57
C SER A 119 -0.58 6.72 -16.18
N ALA A 120 -0.21 7.91 -15.73
CA ALA A 120 -0.67 8.43 -14.44
C ALA A 120 -2.17 8.74 -14.46
N ALA A 121 -2.69 9.33 -15.54
CA ALA A 121 -4.13 9.58 -15.72
C ALA A 121 -4.91 8.26 -15.76
N ALA A 122 -4.46 7.27 -16.54
CA ALA A 122 -5.08 5.95 -16.60
C ALA A 122 -5.05 5.23 -15.23
N ALA A 123 -3.99 5.38 -14.45
CA ALA A 123 -3.90 4.79 -13.12
C ALA A 123 -4.88 5.45 -12.13
N LEU A 124 -5.11 6.76 -12.22
CA LEU A 124 -6.11 7.45 -11.40
C LEU A 124 -7.53 7.02 -11.78
N GLU A 125 -7.83 6.87 -13.07
CA GLU A 125 -9.13 6.36 -13.53
C GLU A 125 -9.36 4.92 -13.08
N ALA A 126 -8.38 4.04 -13.22
CA ALA A 126 -8.45 2.70 -12.68
C ALA A 126 -8.63 2.71 -11.14
N SER A 127 -8.05 3.68 -10.44
CA SER A 127 -8.23 3.83 -9.00
C SER A 127 -9.68 4.17 -8.64
N ARG A 128 -10.33 5.09 -9.37
CA ARG A 128 -11.77 5.39 -9.20
C ARG A 128 -12.62 4.12 -9.35
N GLU A 129 -12.41 3.36 -10.42
CA GLU A 129 -13.14 2.10 -10.67
C GLU A 129 -13.00 1.11 -9.49
N ARG A 130 -11.83 1.06 -8.84
CA ARG A 130 -11.62 0.20 -7.66
C ARG A 130 -12.37 0.72 -6.44
N LEU A 131 -12.32 2.03 -6.20
CA LEU A 131 -13.05 2.68 -5.11
C LEU A 131 -14.58 2.50 -5.27
N ASP A 132 -15.10 2.65 -6.49
CA ASP A 132 -16.53 2.39 -6.84
C ASP A 132 -16.90 0.93 -6.60
N SER A 133 -15.96 0.01 -6.78
CA SER A 133 -16.11 -1.42 -6.47
C SER A 133 -15.97 -1.75 -4.98
N LYS A 134 -15.95 -0.73 -4.10
CA LYS A 134 -15.84 -0.84 -2.64
C LYS A 134 -14.53 -1.51 -2.19
N VAL A 135 -13.43 -1.19 -2.87
CA VAL A 135 -12.09 -1.61 -2.47
C VAL A 135 -11.18 -0.39 -2.40
N SER A 136 -10.48 -0.26 -1.29
CA SER A 136 -9.52 0.83 -1.06
C SER A 136 -8.37 0.79 -2.07
N VAL A 137 -7.74 1.94 -2.30
CA VAL A 137 -6.56 2.05 -3.17
C VAL A 137 -5.38 2.56 -2.36
N MET A 138 -4.24 1.86 -2.45
CA MET A 138 -3.00 2.21 -1.78
C MET A 138 -2.05 2.95 -2.72
N ILE A 139 -1.62 4.14 -2.31
CA ILE A 139 -0.73 5.01 -3.07
C ILE A 139 0.40 5.49 -2.16
N PHE A 140 1.65 5.36 -2.66
CA PHE A 140 2.79 6.04 -2.06
C PHE A 140 2.97 7.41 -2.73
N PRO A 141 2.54 8.52 -2.10
CA PRO A 141 2.51 9.83 -2.75
C PRO A 141 3.90 10.42 -3.03
N GLU A 142 4.95 9.89 -2.39
CA GLU A 142 6.34 10.22 -2.73
C GLU A 142 6.73 9.80 -4.15
N GLY A 143 6.02 8.84 -4.75
CA GLY A 143 6.28 8.30 -6.08
C GLY A 143 7.55 7.45 -6.20
N THR A 144 8.40 7.41 -5.20
CA THR A 144 9.59 6.56 -5.13
C THR A 144 10.08 6.43 -3.69
N ARG A 145 10.77 5.35 -3.38
CA ARG A 145 11.40 5.11 -2.07
C ARG A 145 12.38 6.22 -1.70
N SER A 146 12.40 6.62 -0.43
CA SER A 146 13.44 7.49 0.12
C SER A 146 14.81 6.82 0.02
N LYS A 147 15.86 7.62 -0.16
CA LYS A 147 17.25 7.15 -0.11
C LYS A 147 17.87 7.33 1.28
N THR A 148 17.49 8.39 1.97
CA THR A 148 18.03 8.78 3.28
C THR A 148 17.20 8.25 4.44
N GLY A 149 15.93 7.88 4.17
CA GLY A 149 14.91 7.59 5.18
C GLY A 149 14.04 8.82 5.49
N ASP A 150 14.38 10.01 4.99
CA ASP A 150 13.57 11.21 5.21
C ASP A 150 12.32 11.19 4.31
N LEU A 151 11.25 11.78 4.82
CA LEU A 151 9.99 11.90 4.09
C LEU A 151 10.15 12.87 2.91
N ARG A 152 9.84 12.39 1.72
CA ARG A 152 9.89 13.19 0.50
C ARG A 152 8.63 14.06 0.35
N PRO A 153 8.66 15.10 -0.51
CA PRO A 153 7.46 15.83 -0.88
C PRO A 153 6.41 14.89 -1.50
N PHE A 154 5.15 15.08 -1.13
CA PHE A 154 4.03 14.32 -1.64
C PHE A 154 3.53 14.90 -2.97
N LYS A 155 3.26 14.02 -3.93
CA LYS A 155 2.60 14.36 -5.20
C LYS A 155 1.09 14.48 -5.00
N SER A 156 0.44 15.29 -5.82
CA SER A 156 -0.98 15.63 -5.70
C SER A 156 -1.95 14.51 -6.06
N GLY A 157 -1.53 13.48 -6.80
CA GLY A 157 -2.44 12.49 -7.42
C GLY A 157 -3.40 11.79 -6.44
N ALA A 158 -2.90 11.34 -5.28
CA ALA A 158 -3.74 10.68 -4.27
C ALA A 158 -4.78 11.64 -3.65
N PHE A 159 -4.38 12.88 -3.38
CA PHE A 159 -5.24 13.91 -2.77
C PHE A 159 -6.30 14.39 -3.74
N ARG A 160 -5.92 14.57 -5.01
CA ARG A 160 -6.86 14.83 -6.09
C ARG A 160 -7.90 13.72 -6.21
N LEU A 161 -7.48 12.45 -6.22
CA LEU A 161 -8.37 11.30 -6.26
C LEU A 161 -9.35 11.31 -5.08
N ALA A 162 -8.87 11.57 -3.86
CA ALA A 162 -9.70 11.61 -2.66
C ALA A 162 -10.76 12.72 -2.72
N ILE A 163 -10.38 13.92 -3.17
CA ILE A 163 -11.33 15.05 -3.35
C ILE A 163 -12.34 14.74 -4.46
N GLU A 164 -11.91 14.23 -5.63
CA GLU A 164 -12.80 13.94 -6.75
C GLU A 164 -13.81 12.83 -6.43
N THR A 165 -13.43 11.87 -5.58
CA THR A 165 -14.30 10.77 -5.15
C THR A 165 -15.05 11.07 -3.84
N GLN A 166 -14.72 12.16 -3.15
CA GLN A 166 -15.24 12.52 -1.81
C GLN A 166 -15.06 11.37 -0.80
N LEU A 167 -14.00 10.58 -0.96
CA LEU A 167 -13.69 9.45 -0.08
C LEU A 167 -12.55 9.81 0.87
N PRO A 168 -12.62 9.39 2.15
CA PRO A 168 -11.64 9.74 3.13
C PRO A 168 -10.26 9.19 2.80
N ILE A 169 -9.22 9.93 3.19
CA ILE A 169 -7.85 9.46 3.20
C ILE A 169 -7.61 8.65 4.47
N LEU A 170 -7.02 7.45 4.33
CA LEU A 170 -6.50 6.68 5.45
C LEU A 170 -4.97 6.78 5.47
N PRO A 171 -4.39 7.60 6.36
CA PRO A 171 -2.94 7.72 6.44
C PRO A 171 -2.34 6.53 7.18
N LEU A 172 -1.20 6.05 6.69
CA LEU A 172 -0.37 5.04 7.34
C LEU A 172 1.03 5.60 7.54
N ALA A 173 1.63 5.37 8.71
CA ALA A 173 3.04 5.64 8.95
C ALA A 173 3.82 4.33 9.00
N VAL A 174 4.89 4.22 8.21
CA VAL A 174 5.79 3.06 8.18
C VAL A 174 7.15 3.46 8.70
N TYR A 175 7.73 2.60 9.55
CA TYR A 175 9.11 2.75 10.03
C TYR A 175 9.82 1.40 10.14
N GLY A 176 11.14 1.38 9.86
CA GLY A 176 12.03 0.25 10.08
C GLY A 176 12.23 -0.69 8.90
N THR A 177 11.43 -0.59 7.83
CA THR A 177 11.56 -1.48 6.65
C THR A 177 12.81 -1.23 5.82
N ARG A 178 13.45 -0.07 5.96
CA ARG A 178 14.64 0.29 5.20
C ARG A 178 15.78 -0.72 5.38
N ASP A 179 15.97 -1.23 6.60
CA ASP A 179 17.03 -2.17 6.89
C ASP A 179 16.73 -3.59 6.39
N ALA A 180 15.46 -3.92 6.16
CA ALA A 180 15.06 -5.19 5.55
C ALA A 180 15.54 -5.33 4.09
N LEU A 181 15.44 -4.25 3.30
CA LEU A 181 15.90 -4.23 1.91
C LEU A 181 16.17 -2.80 1.46
N ARG A 182 17.44 -2.40 1.44
CA ARG A 182 17.89 -1.07 1.01
C ARG A 182 17.65 -0.86 -0.49
N LYS A 183 17.41 0.37 -0.87
CA LYS A 183 17.24 0.74 -2.28
C LYS A 183 18.54 0.46 -3.06
N HIS A 184 18.43 -0.29 -4.17
CA HIS A 184 19.55 -0.75 -5.00
C HIS A 184 20.47 -1.80 -4.35
N ASP A 185 20.06 -2.40 -3.23
CA ASP A 185 20.70 -3.59 -2.67
C ASP A 185 19.77 -4.80 -2.90
N TRP A 186 20.34 -5.99 -3.07
CA TRP A 186 19.62 -7.25 -3.20
C TRP A 186 19.70 -8.10 -1.93
N ARG A 187 20.54 -7.69 -0.98
CA ARG A 187 20.76 -8.40 0.28
C ARG A 187 19.66 -8.07 1.26
N LEU A 188 19.01 -9.12 1.77
CA LEU A 188 18.03 -9.01 2.82
C LEU A 188 18.75 -8.83 4.15
N GLY A 189 18.38 -7.79 4.90
CA GLY A 189 18.87 -7.53 6.25
C GLY A 189 17.87 -7.95 7.32
N TYR A 190 18.33 -8.03 8.57
CA TYR A 190 17.42 -8.09 9.71
C TYR A 190 16.71 -6.76 9.88
N ALA A 191 15.42 -6.82 10.15
CA ALA A 191 14.63 -5.61 10.42
C ALA A 191 13.48 -5.89 11.38
N GLU A 192 13.30 -4.96 12.30
CA GLU A 192 12.07 -4.77 13.03
C GLU A 192 11.37 -3.56 12.43
N ALA A 193 10.10 -3.72 12.08
CA ALA A 193 9.35 -2.67 11.39
C ALA A 193 7.89 -2.63 11.84
N GLU A 194 7.33 -1.45 11.78
CA GLU A 194 5.94 -1.23 12.18
C GLU A 194 5.20 -0.37 11.16
N VAL A 195 3.93 -0.71 10.92
CA VAL A 195 2.95 0.15 10.27
C VAL A 195 1.93 0.61 11.30
N ARG A 196 1.76 1.93 11.42
CA ARG A 196 0.76 2.56 12.26
C ARG A 196 -0.38 3.09 11.41
N VAL A 197 -1.61 2.67 11.73
CA VAL A 197 -2.83 3.19 11.13
C VAL A 197 -3.23 4.44 11.87
N LEU A 198 -3.42 5.54 11.14
CA LEU A 198 -3.82 6.83 11.70
C LEU A 198 -5.30 7.09 11.44
N ASP A 199 -5.87 8.08 12.11
CA ASP A 199 -7.27 8.42 11.97
C ASP A 199 -7.60 8.84 10.52
N PRO A 200 -8.73 8.38 9.96
CA PRO A 200 -9.15 8.78 8.63
C PRO A 200 -9.40 10.29 8.53
N ILE A 201 -8.89 10.90 7.47
CA ILE A 201 -9.08 12.33 7.20
C ILE A 201 -10.22 12.49 6.19
N PRO A 202 -11.33 13.15 6.58
CA PRO A 202 -12.47 13.34 5.69
C PRO A 202 -12.12 14.30 4.53
N THR A 203 -12.74 14.06 3.37
CA THR A 203 -12.60 14.92 2.19
C THR A 203 -13.96 15.41 1.68
N GLU A 204 -15.03 15.06 2.38
CA GLU A 204 -16.38 15.49 2.04
C GLU A 204 -16.50 17.00 2.07
N GLY A 205 -16.98 17.57 0.97
CA GLY A 205 -17.12 19.03 0.77
C GLY A 205 -15.83 19.75 0.37
N LEU A 206 -14.66 19.08 0.35
CA LEU A 206 -13.42 19.67 -0.15
C LEU A 206 -13.45 19.82 -1.66
N THR A 207 -12.79 20.88 -2.14
CA THR A 207 -12.63 21.24 -3.55
C THR A 207 -11.16 21.13 -3.97
N MET A 208 -10.87 21.30 -5.25
CA MET A 208 -9.48 21.30 -5.75
C MET A 208 -8.62 22.43 -5.17
N ASP A 209 -9.23 23.52 -4.70
CA ASP A 209 -8.50 24.62 -4.05
C ASP A 209 -7.94 24.18 -2.69
N ASP A 210 -8.59 23.22 -2.02
CA ASP A 210 -8.17 22.68 -0.73
C ASP A 210 -7.06 21.61 -0.85
N MET A 211 -6.79 21.12 -2.07
CA MET A 211 -5.88 20.01 -2.31
C MET A 211 -4.45 20.24 -1.77
N PRO A 212 -3.83 21.43 -1.90
CA PRO A 212 -2.50 21.66 -1.32
C PRO A 212 -2.49 21.55 0.20
N ALA A 213 -3.50 22.13 0.88
CA ALA A 213 -3.63 22.07 2.33
C ALA A 213 -3.87 20.63 2.83
N LEU A 214 -4.75 19.88 2.15
CA LEU A 214 -5.00 18.47 2.44
C LEU A 214 -3.72 17.63 2.29
N ARG A 215 -2.99 17.82 1.18
CA ARG A 215 -1.72 17.10 0.92
C ARG A 215 -0.69 17.36 2.02
N ASP A 216 -0.49 18.61 2.36
CA ASP A 216 0.54 19.03 3.30
C ASP A 216 0.15 18.61 4.72
N GLY A 217 -1.12 18.73 5.12
CA GLY A 217 -1.63 18.25 6.39
C GLY A 217 -1.51 16.74 6.56
N VAL A 218 -1.86 15.95 5.54
CA VAL A 218 -1.67 14.48 5.57
C VAL A 218 -0.19 14.12 5.68
N ARG A 219 0.68 14.83 4.95
CA ARG A 219 2.13 14.60 5.05
C ARG A 219 2.64 14.87 6.47
N ASP A 220 2.20 15.94 7.10
CA ASP A 220 2.63 16.32 8.44
C ASP A 220 2.16 15.31 9.50
N VAL A 221 0.93 14.81 9.39
CA VAL A 221 0.41 13.74 10.28
C VAL A 221 1.23 12.46 10.13
N ILE A 222 1.56 12.04 8.91
CA ILE A 222 2.41 10.87 8.66
C ILE A 222 3.84 11.11 9.18
N ALA A 223 4.39 12.33 9.00
CA ALA A 223 5.71 12.68 9.49
C ALA A 223 5.79 12.57 11.01
N ALA A 224 4.82 13.16 11.71
CA ALA A 224 4.75 13.11 13.18
C ALA A 224 4.69 11.67 13.70
N ALA A 225 3.76 10.86 13.18
CA ALA A 225 3.62 9.46 13.58
C ALA A 225 4.87 8.60 13.27
N ARG A 226 5.54 8.88 12.15
CA ARG A 226 6.80 8.22 11.80
C ARG A 226 7.92 8.60 12.77
N ASP A 227 8.01 9.86 13.18
CA ASP A 227 9.03 10.32 14.11
C ASP A 227 8.78 9.77 15.52
N GLU A 228 7.51 9.61 15.93
CA GLU A 228 7.12 8.88 17.15
C GLU A 228 7.59 7.41 17.08
N LEU A 229 7.27 6.68 16.01
CA LEU A 229 7.75 5.31 15.80
C LEU A 229 9.27 5.23 15.89
N ARG A 230 9.97 6.17 15.26
CA ARG A 230 11.44 6.24 15.33
C ARG A 230 11.95 6.38 16.76
N ALA A 231 11.32 7.23 17.56
CA ALA A 231 11.69 7.42 18.97
C ALA A 231 11.39 6.18 19.82
N GLU A 232 10.24 5.52 19.61
CA GLU A 232 9.86 4.27 20.28
C GLU A 232 10.87 3.14 19.98
N PHE A 233 11.27 2.99 18.72
CA PHE A 233 12.28 1.99 18.32
C PHE A 233 13.67 2.30 18.91
N ALA A 234 14.05 3.58 18.98
CA ALA A 234 15.31 3.97 19.59
C ALA A 234 15.33 3.73 21.11
N ALA A 235 14.19 3.84 21.79
CA ALA A 235 14.06 3.58 23.22
C ALA A 235 14.00 2.08 23.57
N ALA A 236 13.67 1.23 22.63
CA ALA A 236 13.55 -0.22 22.80
C ALA A 236 14.87 -0.98 22.56
N HIS A 237 15.90 -0.30 22.07
CA HIS A 237 17.23 -0.84 21.70
C HIS A 237 18.35 -0.07 22.36
#